data_bd6b3f3e5be170e8dc84e38794b777b3
#
_entry.id   bd6b3f3e5be170e8dc84e38794b777b3
#
_cell.length_a   1.000
_cell.length_b   1.000
_cell.length_c   1.000
_cell.angle_alpha   90.00
_cell.angle_beta   90.00
_cell.angle_gamma   90.00
#
_symmetry.space_group_name_H-M   'P 1'
#
loop_
_entity.id
_entity.type
_entity.pdbx_description
1 polymer ?
#
loop_
_entity_poly.entity_id
_entity_poly.type
_entity_poly.pdbx_seq_one_letter_code
_entity_poly.pdbx_strand_id
1 'polypeptide(L)' 'LDISYRTLSSPETYATALDLSLRYQHHLFDTLYHAVALHTPGAVLVTADERYYNKARHEGQISLLADFRLS' A
#
# COMPACT_ATOMS: atom_id res chain seq x y z
N LEU A 1 -11.44 -5.61 2.88
CA LEU A 1 -11.19 -4.46 2.02
C LEU A 1 -11.69 -4.75 0.62
N ASP A 2 -12.68 -3.99 0.20
CA ASP A 2 -13.28 -4.18 -1.11
C ASP A 2 -12.59 -3.27 -2.13
N ILE A 3 -11.66 -3.85 -2.88
CA ILE A 3 -10.89 -3.10 -3.87
C ILE A 3 -11.52 -3.32 -5.23
N SER A 4 -12.04 -2.26 -5.81
CA SER A 4 -12.67 -2.36 -7.11
C SER A 4 -11.62 -2.55 -8.21
N TYR A 5 -12.03 -3.25 -9.26
CA TYR A 5 -11.18 -3.44 -10.42
C TYR A 5 -10.73 -2.09 -11.01
N ARG A 6 -11.63 -1.11 -10.99
CA ARG A 6 -11.30 0.23 -11.51
C ARG A 6 -10.14 0.86 -10.76
N THR A 7 -10.16 0.76 -9.43
CA THR A 7 -9.08 1.32 -8.62
C THR A 7 -7.75 0.66 -8.95
N LEU A 8 -7.74 -0.68 -9.07
CA LEU A 8 -6.52 -1.40 -9.40
C LEU A 8 -5.99 -1.06 -10.78
N SER A 9 -6.87 -0.78 -11.74
CA SER A 9 -6.48 -0.52 -13.12
C SER A 9 -6.31 0.97 -13.43
N SER A 10 -6.49 1.85 -12.45
CA SER A 10 -6.32 3.28 -12.64
C SER A 10 -4.87 3.62 -12.98
N PRO A 11 -4.64 4.42 -14.03
CA PRO A 11 -3.27 4.82 -14.39
C PRO A 11 -2.53 5.50 -13.23
N GLU A 12 -3.23 6.33 -12.48
CA GLU A 12 -2.63 7.04 -11.35
C GLU A 12 -2.20 6.08 -10.24
N THR A 13 -3.05 5.11 -9.94
CA THR A 13 -2.76 4.10 -8.92
C THR A 13 -1.56 3.26 -9.36
N TYR A 14 -1.55 2.84 -10.61
CA TYR A 14 -0.46 2.03 -11.14
C TYR A 14 0.86 2.81 -11.15
N ALA A 15 0.80 4.09 -11.53
CA ALA A 15 1.99 4.95 -11.52
C ALA A 15 2.55 5.08 -10.11
N THR A 16 1.68 5.25 -9.12
CA THR A 16 2.09 5.31 -7.71
C THR A 16 2.73 3.99 -7.29
N ALA A 17 2.14 2.86 -7.69
CA ALA A 17 2.69 1.55 -7.34
C ALA A 17 4.08 1.34 -7.94
N LEU A 18 4.28 1.73 -9.20
CA LEU A 18 5.58 1.63 -9.86
C LEU A 18 6.61 2.51 -9.15
N ASP A 19 6.23 3.73 -8.82
CA ASP A 19 7.12 4.64 -8.12
C ASP A 19 7.55 4.08 -6.77
N LEU A 20 6.60 3.54 -5.99
CA LEU A 20 6.91 2.94 -4.71
C LEU A 20 7.81 1.72 -4.87
N SER A 21 7.52 0.89 -5.87
CA SER A 21 8.31 -0.31 -6.13
C SER A 21 9.77 0.03 -6.46
N LEU A 22 9.97 1.04 -7.29
CA LEU A 22 11.30 1.47 -7.68
C LEU A 22 12.02 2.17 -6.52
N ARG A 23 11.32 3.05 -5.82
CA ARG A 23 11.91 3.84 -4.75
C ARG A 23 12.35 2.98 -3.57
N TYR A 24 11.53 1.99 -3.22
CA TYR A 24 11.80 1.15 -2.06
C TYR A 24 12.34 -0.23 -2.42
N GLN A 25 12.56 -0.48 -3.71
CA GLN A 25 13.06 -1.78 -4.19
C GLN A 25 12.25 -2.92 -3.62
N HIS A 26 10.94 -2.86 -3.85
CA HIS A 26 10.01 -3.82 -3.31
C HIS A 26 9.09 -4.38 -4.40
N HIS A 27 8.46 -5.52 -4.13
CA HIS A 27 7.61 -6.19 -5.10
C HIS A 27 6.41 -5.33 -5.48
N LEU A 28 6.09 -5.33 -6.77
CA LEU A 28 5.01 -4.51 -7.30
C LEU A 28 3.66 -4.85 -6.68
N PHE A 29 3.40 -6.12 -6.36
CA PHE A 29 2.12 -6.48 -5.76
C PHE A 29 1.88 -5.74 -4.44
N ASP A 30 2.88 -5.73 -3.56
CA ASP A 30 2.72 -5.06 -2.27
C ASP A 30 2.56 -3.56 -2.45
N THR A 31 3.32 -2.96 -3.36
CA THR A 31 3.22 -1.53 -3.60
C THR A 31 1.92 -1.18 -4.31
N LEU A 32 1.37 -2.10 -5.11
CA LEU A 32 0.09 -1.88 -5.76
C LEU A 32 -1.03 -1.76 -4.72
N TYR A 33 -1.08 -2.66 -3.74
CA TYR A 33 -2.08 -2.56 -2.68
C TYR A 33 -1.89 -1.30 -1.85
N HIS A 34 -0.64 -0.90 -1.59
CA HIS A 34 -0.38 0.34 -0.88
C HIS A 34 -0.83 1.55 -1.70
N ALA A 35 -0.58 1.52 -3.01
CA ALA A 35 -1.02 2.60 -3.90
C ALA A 35 -2.54 2.72 -3.90
N VAL A 36 -3.25 1.59 -3.91
CA VAL A 36 -4.72 1.61 -3.83
C VAL A 36 -5.16 2.29 -2.54
N ALA A 37 -4.54 1.96 -1.42
CA ALA A 37 -4.86 2.59 -0.14
C ALA A 37 -4.59 4.09 -0.19
N LEU A 38 -3.45 4.49 -0.76
CA LEU A 38 -3.08 5.91 -0.85
C LEU A 38 -4.05 6.71 -1.71
N HIS A 39 -4.65 6.07 -2.71
CA HIS A 39 -5.63 6.72 -3.59
C HIS A 39 -7.07 6.55 -3.10
N THR A 40 -7.27 5.93 -1.95
CA THR A 40 -8.62 5.70 -1.40
C THR A 40 -8.72 6.38 -0.04
N PRO A 41 -9.50 7.45 0.09
CA PRO A 41 -9.61 8.15 1.37
C PRO A 41 -10.05 7.22 2.49
N GLY A 42 -9.33 7.24 3.60
CA GLY A 42 -9.66 6.43 4.77
C GLY A 42 -9.20 4.99 4.71
N ALA A 43 -8.64 4.54 3.59
CA ALA A 43 -8.16 3.17 3.47
C ALA A 43 -6.78 3.03 4.11
N VAL A 44 -6.51 1.83 4.62
CA VAL A 44 -5.21 1.52 5.23
C VAL A 44 -4.79 0.15 4.73
N LEU A 45 -3.56 0.05 4.22
CA LEU A 45 -2.98 -1.25 3.92
C LEU A 45 -2.50 -1.87 5.23
N VAL A 46 -2.99 -3.06 5.52
CA VAL A 46 -2.51 -3.82 6.68
C VAL A 46 -1.55 -4.87 6.15
N THR A 47 -0.31 -4.82 6.60
CA THR A 47 0.73 -5.70 6.09
C THR A 47 1.45 -6.43 7.22
N ALA A 48 1.83 -7.68 6.96
CA ALA A 48 2.69 -8.45 7.86
C ALA A 48 4.17 -8.28 7.50
N ASP A 49 4.45 -7.59 6.40
CA ASP A 49 5.82 -7.38 5.93
C ASP A 49 6.47 -6.20 6.63
N GLU A 50 7.25 -6.48 7.66
CA GLU A 50 7.92 -5.43 8.43
C GLU A 50 8.93 -4.65 7.60
N ARG A 51 9.56 -5.29 6.64
CA ARG A 51 10.52 -4.61 5.78
C ARG A 51 9.84 -3.52 4.98
N TYR A 52 8.75 -3.86 4.33
CA TYR A 52 8.02 -2.88 3.54
C TYR A 52 7.47 -1.78 4.43
N TYR A 53 6.87 -2.17 5.56
CA TYR A 53 6.32 -1.20 6.49
C TYR A 53 7.39 -0.18 6.92
N ASN A 54 8.58 -0.66 7.29
CA ASN A 54 9.64 0.24 7.74
C ASN A 54 10.13 1.17 6.64
N LYS A 55 10.13 0.71 5.40
CA LYS A 55 10.51 1.55 4.27
C LYS A 55 9.45 2.58 3.92
N ALA A 56 8.19 2.18 3.94
CA ALA A 56 7.10 2.96 3.36
C ALA A 56 6.19 3.64 4.37
N ARG A 57 6.42 3.48 5.66
CA ARG A 57 5.51 3.99 6.69
C ARG A 57 5.25 5.49 6.59
N HIS A 58 6.23 6.24 6.15
CA HIS A 58 6.07 7.70 6.06
C HIS A 58 5.16 8.13 4.90
N GLU A 59 4.84 7.22 3.98
CA GLU A 59 3.87 7.53 2.94
C GLU A 59 2.46 7.59 3.51
N GLY A 60 2.23 6.96 4.65
CA GLY A 60 0.92 6.95 5.28
C GLY A 60 0.04 5.79 4.84
N GLN A 61 -1.10 5.70 5.43
CA GLN A 61 -2.14 4.71 5.11
C GLN A 61 -1.63 3.27 5.07
N ILE A 62 -0.74 2.95 6.00
CA ILE A 62 -0.19 1.61 6.15
C ILE A 62 -0.03 1.29 7.63
N SER A 63 -0.28 0.04 8.01
CA SER A 63 -0.17 -0.42 9.38
C SER A 63 0.37 -1.84 9.40
N LEU A 64 1.12 -2.19 10.43
CA LEU A 64 1.52 -3.58 10.66
C LEU A 64 0.32 -4.37 11.18
N LEU A 65 0.22 -5.61 10.72
CA LEU A 65 -0.86 -6.49 11.17
C LEU A 65 -0.84 -6.66 12.69
N ALA A 66 0.34 -6.78 13.28
CA ALA A 66 0.48 -6.96 14.73
C ALA A 66 -0.12 -5.78 15.50
N ASP A 67 0.10 -4.56 15.00
CA ASP A 67 -0.44 -3.36 15.65
C ASP A 67 -1.94 -3.23 15.43
N PHE A 68 -2.38 -3.59 14.23
CA PHE A 68 -3.77 -3.41 13.82
C PHE A 68 -4.72 -4.26 14.66
N ARG A 69 -4.33 -5.49 14.93
CA ARG A 69 -5.25 -6.41 15.59
C ARG A 69 -5.35 -6.21 17.09
N LEU A 70 -4.56 -5.32 17.67
CA LEU A 70 -4.61 -5.01 19.10
C LEU A 70 -5.64 -3.97 19.44
N SER A 71 -6.22 -3.36 18.46
CA SER A 71 -7.21 -2.29 18.72
C SER A 71 -8.60 -2.81 18.99
#